data_d0af460458ad77b5034c971c90cf9c8c
#
_entry.id   d0af460458ad77b5034c971c90cf9c8c
#
_cell.length_a   1.000
_cell.length_b   1.000
_cell.length_c   1.000
_cell.angle_alpha   90.00
_cell.angle_beta   90.00
_cell.angle_gamma   90.00
#
_symmetry.space_group_name_H-M   'P 1'
#
loop_
_entity.id
_entity.type
_entity.pdbx_description
1 polymer ?
#
loop_
_entity_poly.entity_id
_entity_poly.type
_entity_poly.pdbx_seq_one_letter_code
_entity_poly.pdbx_strand_id
1 'polypeptide(L)'
;MTPHERKLWYLFLRRYPVKIYKQRIIGRFIVDFYCASARLVIELDGSQHYEPQGLAYDAERSQFLMSLGLEILRFSNRDIDKDFRGVCAQIDRIIRKWLQGPLSHLR
;
A
#
# COMPACT_ATOMS: atom_id res chain seq x y z
N MET A 1 7.27 7.15 -11.01
CA MET A 1 7.58 6.19 -9.94
C MET A 1 9.08 6.18 -9.67
N THR A 2 9.43 6.01 -8.40
CA THR A 2 10.83 5.80 -8.00
C THR A 2 11.31 4.42 -8.47
N PRO A 3 12.64 4.17 -8.46
CA PRO A 3 13.15 2.83 -8.80
C PRO A 3 12.58 1.72 -7.93
N HIS A 4 12.39 1.98 -6.63
CA HIS A 4 11.85 0.98 -5.71
C HIS A 4 10.38 0.71 -5.99
N GLU A 5 9.59 1.74 -6.28
CA GLU A 5 8.20 1.59 -6.68
C GLU A 5 8.09 0.80 -7.98
N ARG A 6 8.99 1.09 -8.94
CA ARG A 6 9.01 0.37 -10.21
C ARG A 6 9.31 -1.11 -10.01
N LYS A 7 10.26 -1.43 -9.14
CA LYS A 7 10.60 -2.82 -8.85
C LYS A 7 9.38 -3.57 -8.32
N LEU A 8 8.72 -3.00 -7.31
CA LEU A 8 7.54 -3.63 -6.71
C LEU A 8 6.41 -3.77 -7.73
N TRP A 9 6.19 -2.75 -8.53
CA TRP A 9 5.14 -2.76 -9.53
C TRP A 9 5.39 -3.81 -10.61
N TYR A 10 6.54 -3.78 -11.27
CA TYR A 10 6.79 -4.64 -12.42
C TYR A 10 7.03 -6.09 -12.04
N LEU A 11 7.62 -6.36 -10.89
CA LEU A 11 7.93 -7.73 -10.49
C LEU A 11 6.80 -8.40 -9.72
N PHE A 12 5.90 -7.64 -9.14
CA PHE A 12 4.86 -8.23 -8.29
C PHE A 12 3.46 -7.65 -8.51
N LEU A 13 3.26 -6.37 -8.24
CA LEU A 13 1.91 -5.81 -8.15
C LEU A 13 1.16 -5.85 -9.48
N ARG A 14 1.84 -5.55 -10.55
CA ARG A 14 1.26 -5.57 -11.90
C ARG A 14 0.71 -6.95 -12.28
N ARG A 15 1.34 -7.99 -11.79
CA ARG A 15 1.02 -9.38 -12.10
C ARG A 15 0.12 -10.04 -11.07
N TYR A 16 -0.21 -9.31 -10.02
CA TYR A 16 -1.03 -9.87 -8.95
C TYR A 16 -2.43 -10.19 -9.47
N PRO A 17 -3.04 -11.34 -9.07
CA PRO A 17 -4.36 -11.75 -9.60
C PRO A 17 -5.50 -10.78 -9.30
N VAL A 18 -5.39 -10.01 -8.22
CA VAL A 18 -6.37 -8.98 -7.87
C VAL A 18 -5.85 -7.64 -8.36
N LYS A 19 -6.74 -6.84 -8.92
CA LYS A 19 -6.34 -5.56 -9.52
C LYS A 19 -5.74 -4.61 -8.50
N ILE A 20 -4.54 -4.12 -8.79
CA ILE A 20 -3.87 -3.09 -8.01
C ILE A 20 -3.59 -1.91 -8.94
N TYR A 21 -3.92 -0.71 -8.47
CA TYR A 21 -3.69 0.51 -9.21
C TYR A 21 -2.43 1.20 -8.68
N LYS A 22 -1.71 1.84 -9.58
CA LYS A 22 -0.53 2.64 -9.19
C LYS A 22 -0.88 4.12 -9.23
N GLN A 23 -0.30 4.89 -8.31
CA GLN A 23 -0.40 6.35 -8.29
C GLN A 23 -1.84 6.83 -8.37
N ARG A 24 -2.63 6.41 -7.40
CA ARG A 24 -4.06 6.70 -7.39
C ARG A 24 -4.34 7.91 -6.52
N ILE A 25 -5.27 8.76 -6.96
CA ILE A 25 -5.75 9.88 -6.16
C ILE A 25 -6.95 9.40 -5.34
N ILE A 26 -6.87 9.57 -4.02
CA ILE A 26 -7.96 9.25 -3.10
C ILE A 26 -8.24 10.53 -2.31
N GLY A 27 -9.42 11.13 -2.56
CA GLY A 27 -9.69 12.47 -2.06
C GLY A 27 -8.72 13.46 -2.68
N ARG A 28 -7.97 14.18 -1.86
CA ARG A 28 -6.93 15.12 -2.32
C ARG A 28 -5.52 14.54 -2.21
N PHE A 29 -5.39 13.27 -1.83
CA PHE A 29 -4.08 12.66 -1.59
C PHE A 29 -3.75 11.66 -2.69
N ILE A 30 -2.47 11.57 -3.02
CA ILE A 30 -1.97 10.57 -3.96
C ILE A 30 -1.35 9.44 -3.15
N VAL A 31 -1.74 8.20 -3.48
CA VAL A 31 -1.15 7.01 -2.87
C VAL A 31 -0.33 6.27 -3.92
N ASP A 32 0.72 5.57 -3.45
CA ASP A 32 1.62 4.88 -4.38
C ASP A 32 0.92 3.72 -5.09
N PHE A 33 0.24 2.88 -4.32
CA PHE A 33 -0.51 1.74 -4.86
C PHE A 33 -1.81 1.54 -4.09
N TYR A 34 -2.84 1.09 -4.78
CA TYR A 34 -4.16 0.91 -4.18
C TYR A 34 -4.81 -0.38 -4.70
N CYS A 35 -5.25 -1.21 -3.77
CA CYS A 35 -6.06 -2.39 -4.05
C CYS A 35 -7.47 -2.17 -3.50
N ALA A 36 -8.41 -1.84 -4.37
CA ALA A 36 -9.76 -1.51 -3.96
C ALA A 36 -10.48 -2.72 -3.33
N SER A 37 -10.28 -3.91 -3.89
CA SER A 37 -10.93 -5.14 -3.40
C SER A 37 -10.53 -5.48 -1.97
N ALA A 38 -9.31 -5.16 -1.59
CA ALA A 38 -8.80 -5.43 -0.24
C ALA A 38 -8.79 -4.17 0.63
N ARG A 39 -9.26 -3.05 0.14
CA ARG A 39 -9.22 -1.76 0.84
C ARG A 39 -7.82 -1.47 1.40
N LEU A 40 -6.82 -1.68 0.56
CA LEU A 40 -5.42 -1.61 0.97
C LEU A 40 -4.69 -0.55 0.17
N VAL A 41 -4.01 0.35 0.90
CA VAL A 41 -3.05 1.30 0.34
C VAL A 41 -1.66 0.77 0.67
N ILE A 42 -0.78 0.74 -0.34
CA ILE A 42 0.61 0.31 -0.16
C ILE A 42 1.50 1.50 -0.49
N GLU A 43 2.45 1.80 0.40
CA GLU A 43 3.33 2.95 0.27
C GLU A 43 4.78 2.58 0.51
N LEU A 44 5.67 3.21 -0.25
CA LEU A 44 7.10 3.07 -0.07
C LEU A 44 7.67 4.40 0.42
N ASP A 45 8.24 4.39 1.62
CA ASP A 45 8.84 5.57 2.21
C ASP A 45 10.33 5.61 1.86
N GLY A 46 10.67 6.43 0.86
CA GLY A 46 12.04 6.50 0.35
C GLY A 46 12.97 7.36 1.21
N SER A 47 12.51 8.53 1.59
CA SER A 47 13.24 9.42 2.46
C SER A 47 12.28 9.99 3.48
N GLN A 48 12.70 10.01 4.74
CA GLN A 48 11.84 10.48 5.80
C GLN A 48 12.20 11.91 6.15
N HIS A 49 11.23 12.79 5.97
CA HIS A 49 11.34 14.16 6.44
C HIS A 49 10.68 14.23 7.80
N TYR A 50 11.49 14.44 8.83
CA TYR A 50 10.99 14.53 10.20
C TYR A 50 10.65 15.96 10.60
N GLU A 51 10.43 16.84 9.63
CA GLU A 51 10.01 18.19 9.92
C GLU A 51 8.58 18.18 10.47
N PRO A 52 8.26 19.08 11.43
CA PRO A 52 6.92 19.08 12.02
C PRO A 52 5.79 19.23 11.01
N GLN A 53 6.00 20.01 9.96
CA GLN A 53 5.00 20.20 8.91
C GLN A 53 4.73 18.92 8.12
N GLY A 54 5.80 18.16 7.83
CA GLY A 54 5.67 16.90 7.14
C GLY A 54 4.96 15.85 8.00
N LEU A 55 5.28 15.81 9.29
CA LEU A 55 4.62 14.88 10.21
C LEU A 55 3.14 15.20 10.37
N ALA A 56 2.77 16.48 10.44
CA ALA A 56 1.38 16.88 10.54
C ALA A 56 0.60 16.51 9.29
N TYR A 57 1.19 16.74 8.12
CA TYR A 57 0.58 16.38 6.84
C TYR A 57 0.38 14.87 6.73
N ASP A 58 1.38 14.08 7.12
CA ASP A 58 1.30 12.63 7.09
C ASP A 58 0.22 12.11 8.02
N ALA A 59 0.10 12.70 9.21
CA ALA A 59 -0.93 12.31 10.16
C ALA A 59 -2.33 12.59 9.61
N GLU A 60 -2.54 13.78 9.02
CA GLU A 60 -3.81 14.16 8.41
C GLU A 60 -4.16 13.20 7.27
N ARG A 61 -3.20 12.90 6.42
CA ARG A 61 -3.36 12.01 5.29
C ARG A 61 -3.75 10.60 5.75
N SER A 62 -3.03 10.07 6.73
CA SER A 62 -3.30 8.74 7.26
C SER A 62 -4.68 8.67 7.91
N GLN A 63 -5.06 9.69 8.68
CA GLN A 63 -6.39 9.73 9.31
C GLN A 63 -7.49 9.76 8.26
N PHE A 64 -7.30 10.56 7.20
CA PHE A 64 -8.28 10.62 6.14
C PHE A 64 -8.47 9.26 5.47
N LEU A 65 -7.36 8.63 5.09
CA LEU A 65 -7.43 7.33 4.42
C LEU A 65 -8.07 6.27 5.31
N MET A 66 -7.71 6.25 6.60
CA MET A 66 -8.29 5.31 7.55
C MET A 66 -9.77 5.57 7.78
N SER A 67 -10.21 6.83 7.72
CA SER A 67 -11.63 7.16 7.86
C SER A 67 -12.48 6.58 6.75
N LEU A 68 -11.86 6.28 5.60
CA LEU A 68 -12.53 5.61 4.48
C LEU A 68 -12.52 4.09 4.60
N GLY A 69 -12.02 3.55 5.71
CA GLY A 69 -11.94 2.11 5.91
C GLY A 69 -10.75 1.47 5.22
N LEU A 70 -9.74 2.25 4.85
CA LEU A 70 -8.56 1.73 4.17
C LEU A 70 -7.49 1.34 5.18
N GLU A 71 -6.83 0.23 4.93
CA GLU A 71 -5.61 -0.16 5.64
C GLU A 71 -4.41 0.41 4.89
N ILE A 72 -3.42 0.92 5.61
CA ILE A 72 -2.21 1.47 5.02
C ILE A 72 -1.03 0.57 5.40
N LEU A 73 -0.36 0.05 4.39
CA LEU A 73 0.80 -0.82 4.56
C LEU A 73 2.02 -0.09 4.02
N ARG A 74 3.01 0.16 4.88
CA ARG A 74 4.19 0.91 4.51
C ARG A 74 5.44 0.06 4.57
N PHE A 75 6.29 0.23 3.58
CA PHE A 75 7.60 -0.40 3.51
C PHE A 75 8.64 0.67 3.23
N SER A 76 9.84 0.45 3.73
CA SER A 76 10.97 1.32 3.37
C SER A 76 11.60 0.86 2.07
N ASN A 77 12.39 1.73 1.45
CA ASN A 77 13.20 1.31 0.30
C ASN A 77 14.15 0.20 0.69
N ARG A 78 14.63 0.21 1.93
CA ARG A 78 15.50 -0.85 2.43
C ARG A 78 14.79 -2.20 2.45
N ASP A 79 13.51 -2.23 2.82
CA ASP A 79 12.74 -3.48 2.78
C ASP A 79 12.69 -4.04 1.37
N ILE A 80 12.50 -3.19 0.38
CA ILE A 80 12.49 -3.59 -1.03
C ILE A 80 13.85 -4.15 -1.44
N ASP A 81 14.95 -3.52 -1.00
CA ASP A 81 16.29 -3.95 -1.36
C ASP A 81 16.72 -5.22 -0.65
N LYS A 82 16.34 -5.39 0.61
CA LYS A 82 16.89 -6.45 1.47
C LYS A 82 15.95 -7.63 1.65
N ASP A 83 14.64 -7.43 1.53
CA ASP A 83 13.65 -8.48 1.80
C ASP A 83 12.45 -8.35 0.87
N PHE A 84 12.71 -8.34 -0.42
CA PHE A 84 11.64 -8.21 -1.41
C PHE A 84 10.60 -9.30 -1.29
N ARG A 85 11.04 -10.56 -1.05
CA ARG A 85 10.11 -11.68 -0.90
C ARG A 85 9.21 -11.51 0.32
N GLY A 86 9.76 -11.00 1.43
CA GLY A 86 8.97 -10.75 2.62
C GLY A 86 7.94 -9.66 2.41
N VAL A 87 8.31 -8.60 1.67
CA VAL A 87 7.37 -7.53 1.29
C VAL A 87 6.22 -8.11 0.48
N CYS A 88 6.52 -8.87 -0.56
CA CYS A 88 5.50 -9.48 -1.41
C CYS A 88 4.60 -10.45 -0.62
N ALA A 89 5.19 -11.26 0.25
CA ALA A 89 4.44 -12.21 1.07
C ALA A 89 3.48 -11.50 2.03
N GLN A 90 3.91 -10.38 2.60
CA GLN A 90 3.06 -9.62 3.51
C GLN A 90 1.88 -8.98 2.78
N ILE A 91 2.13 -8.42 1.60
CA ILE A 91 1.06 -7.85 0.76
C ILE A 91 0.06 -8.94 0.39
N ASP A 92 0.54 -10.09 -0.07
CA ASP A 92 -0.32 -11.20 -0.47
C ASP A 92 -1.15 -11.70 0.71
N ARG A 93 -0.56 -11.81 1.89
CA ARG A 93 -1.26 -12.27 3.10
C ARG A 93 -2.41 -11.33 3.47
N ILE A 94 -2.16 -10.01 3.41
CA ILE A 94 -3.19 -9.03 3.76
C ILE A 94 -4.33 -9.04 2.75
N ILE A 95 -4.01 -9.10 1.46
CA ILE A 95 -5.04 -9.14 0.42
C ILE A 95 -5.88 -10.42 0.57
N ARG A 96 -5.25 -11.56 0.80
CA ARG A 96 -5.98 -12.83 1.00
C ARG A 96 -6.86 -12.78 2.23
N LYS A 97 -6.38 -12.18 3.30
CA LYS A 97 -7.17 -12.01 4.52
C LYS A 97 -8.46 -11.25 4.24
N TRP A 98 -8.40 -10.19 3.46
CA TRP A 98 -9.59 -9.43 3.09
C TRP A 98 -10.54 -10.21 2.20
N LEU A 99 -10.00 -10.90 1.19
CA LEU A 99 -10.81 -11.66 0.25
C LEU A 99 -11.41 -12.92 0.87
N GLN A 100 -10.79 -13.47 1.91
CA GLN A 100 -11.24 -14.66 2.62
C GLN A 100 -11.89 -14.31 3.96
N GLY A 101 -12.39 -13.07 4.08
CA GLY A 101 -13.07 -12.64 5.30
C GLY A 101 -14.40 -13.33 5.52
N PRO A 102 -15.17 -12.94 6.56
CA PRO A 102 -16.40 -13.63 6.94
C PRO A 102 -17.41 -13.79 5.82
N LEU A 103 -17.43 -12.86 4.87
CA LEU A 103 -18.38 -12.92 3.76
C LEU A 103 -18.08 -14.02 2.76
N SER A 104 -16.87 -14.55 2.75
CA SER A 104 -16.50 -15.64 1.84
C SER A 104 -17.24 -16.94 2.18
N HIS A 105 -17.73 -17.07 3.40
CA HIS A 105 -18.50 -18.23 3.84
C HIS A 105 -19.94 -18.24 3.33
N LEU A 106 -20.38 -17.14 2.78
CA LEU A 106 -21.76 -16.99 2.34
C LEU A 106 -21.98 -17.37 0.88
N ARG A 107 -20.97 -17.87 0.25
CA ARG A 107 -21.02 -18.31 -1.14
C ARG A 107 -21.67 -19.66 -1.28
#